data_d0fa950153c26f33862bc65b14b39d14
#
_entry.id   d0fa950153c26f33862bc65b14b39d14
#
_cell.length_a   1.000
_cell.length_b   1.000
_cell.length_c   1.000
_cell.angle_alpha   90.00
_cell.angle_beta   90.00
_cell.angle_gamma   90.00
#
_symmetry.space_group_name_H-M   'P 1'
#
loop_
_entity.id
_entity.type
_entity.pdbx_description
1 polymer ?
#
loop_
_entity_poly.entity_id
_entity_poly.type
_entity_poly.pdbx_seq_one_letter_code
_entity_poly.pdbx_strand_id
1 'polypeptide(L)'
;MDEKTKTAAGIAEGLQGLKYDDKRKLLVVICDGMIVGSGNDKPTPRIVLDILGADPNQDPEPLSFQSLGEGAKQHNMGKVYSGLYETNGHVVPYMVLVKVGKPTERQRPGNRGKRDSQIMLMNFLNKVRPPLLFLTPHWF
;
A
#
# COMPACT_ATOMS: atom_id res chain seq x y z
N MET A 1 0.17 6.78 -22.96
CA MET A 1 -0.34 5.83 -21.95
C MET A 1 -0.40 6.55 -20.61
N ASP A 2 -1.56 6.58 -20.00
CA ASP A 2 -1.72 7.26 -18.73
C ASP A 2 -1.07 6.48 -17.57
N GLU A 3 -0.90 7.13 -16.43
CA GLU A 3 -0.26 6.56 -15.25
C GLU A 3 -1.00 5.33 -14.72
N LYS A 4 -2.33 5.37 -14.76
CA LYS A 4 -3.17 4.25 -14.34
C LYS A 4 -2.88 3.00 -15.17
N THR A 5 -2.83 3.14 -16.48
CA THR A 5 -2.56 2.01 -17.39
C THR A 5 -1.15 1.46 -17.19
N LYS A 6 -0.15 2.33 -17.04
CA LYS A 6 1.24 1.90 -16.76
C LYS A 6 1.34 1.14 -15.44
N THR A 7 0.71 1.65 -14.40
CA THR A 7 0.72 1.02 -13.08
C THR A 7 0.02 -0.34 -13.11
N ALA A 8 -1.15 -0.41 -13.75
CA ALA A 8 -1.89 -1.67 -13.88
C ALA A 8 -1.07 -2.72 -14.65
N ALA A 9 -0.44 -2.34 -15.76
CA ALA A 9 0.41 -3.22 -16.55
C ALA A 9 1.61 -3.73 -15.73
N GLY A 10 2.27 -2.84 -14.98
CA GLY A 10 3.40 -3.21 -14.13
C GLY A 10 3.02 -4.18 -13.02
N ILE A 11 1.88 -4.00 -12.39
CA ILE A 11 1.37 -4.94 -11.37
C ILE A 11 1.09 -6.30 -12.01
N ALA A 12 0.38 -6.34 -13.13
CA ALA A 12 0.05 -7.58 -13.81
C ALA A 12 1.29 -8.34 -14.25
N GLU A 13 2.27 -7.66 -14.85
CA GLU A 13 3.54 -8.25 -15.27
C GLU A 13 4.32 -8.81 -14.08
N GLY A 14 4.42 -8.04 -12.99
CA GLY A 14 5.10 -8.47 -11.78
C GLY A 14 4.49 -9.73 -11.18
N LEU A 15 3.17 -9.82 -11.11
CA LEU A 15 2.47 -11.00 -10.58
C LEU A 15 2.63 -12.22 -11.49
N GLN A 16 2.60 -12.05 -12.80
CA GLN A 16 2.81 -13.14 -13.76
C GLN A 16 4.24 -13.68 -13.74
N GLY A 17 5.22 -12.82 -13.47
CA GLY A 17 6.62 -13.22 -13.36
C GLY A 17 6.95 -14.08 -12.15
N LEU A 18 6.10 -14.10 -11.15
CA LEU A 18 6.29 -14.92 -9.95
C LEU A 18 5.80 -16.34 -10.18
N LYS A 19 6.71 -17.31 -10.03
CA LYS A 19 6.45 -18.74 -10.25
C LYS A 19 5.80 -19.46 -9.05
N TYR A 20 5.15 -18.72 -8.18
CA TYR A 20 4.44 -19.27 -7.02
C TYR A 20 2.94 -19.38 -7.30
N ASP A 21 2.28 -20.26 -6.57
CA ASP A 21 0.82 -20.30 -6.53
C ASP A 21 0.27 -18.94 -6.05
N ASP A 22 -0.84 -18.49 -6.65
CA ASP A 22 -1.48 -17.22 -6.31
C ASP A 22 -1.82 -17.10 -4.82
N LYS A 23 -2.13 -18.23 -4.16
CA LYS A 23 -2.37 -18.28 -2.71
C LYS A 23 -1.15 -17.93 -1.86
N ARG A 24 0.04 -17.96 -2.45
CA ARG A 24 1.31 -17.61 -1.80
C ARG A 24 1.81 -16.23 -2.17
N LYS A 25 1.03 -15.48 -2.92
CA LYS A 25 1.35 -14.12 -3.32
C LYS A 25 0.54 -13.14 -2.48
N LEU A 26 1.15 -12.04 -2.12
CA LEU A 26 0.49 -10.89 -1.51
C LEU A 26 1.00 -9.64 -2.21
N LEU A 27 0.07 -8.89 -2.78
CA LEU A 27 0.37 -7.57 -3.33
C LEU A 27 0.26 -6.53 -2.22
N VAL A 28 1.36 -5.90 -1.88
CA VAL A 28 1.39 -4.79 -0.90
C VAL A 28 1.75 -3.51 -1.62
N VAL A 29 0.90 -2.51 -1.49
CA VAL A 29 1.14 -1.17 -2.01
C VAL A 29 1.14 -0.18 -0.85
N ILE A 30 2.18 0.65 -0.77
CA ILE A 30 2.25 1.71 0.23
C ILE A 30 2.27 3.06 -0.49
N CYS A 31 1.25 3.87 -0.24
CA CYS A 31 1.12 5.20 -0.78
C CYS A 31 1.63 6.22 0.25
N ASP A 32 2.70 6.91 -0.09
CA ASP A 32 3.37 7.88 0.79
C ASP A 32 2.69 9.25 0.72
N GLY A 33 1.46 9.29 1.14
CA GLY A 33 0.65 10.50 1.21
C GLY A 33 -0.51 10.55 0.23
N MET A 34 -1.42 11.45 0.51
CA MET A 34 -2.57 11.76 -0.34
C MET A 34 -2.17 12.82 -1.37
N ILE A 35 -1.40 12.41 -2.37
CA ILE A 35 -0.79 13.33 -3.33
C ILE A 35 -1.43 13.13 -4.70
N VAL A 36 -1.80 14.24 -5.34
CA VAL A 36 -2.22 14.25 -6.74
C VAL A 36 -0.98 14.43 -7.61
N GLY A 37 -0.66 13.41 -8.40
CA GLY A 37 0.44 13.48 -9.34
C GLY A 37 0.16 14.42 -10.49
N SER A 38 1.22 14.92 -11.12
CA SER A 38 1.11 15.82 -12.28
C SER A 38 0.31 15.17 -13.41
N GLY A 39 -0.68 15.88 -13.90
CA GLY A 39 -1.56 15.40 -14.98
C GLY A 39 -2.72 14.51 -14.52
N ASN A 40 -2.85 14.26 -13.22
CA ASN A 40 -3.95 13.49 -12.66
C ASN A 40 -4.96 14.39 -11.96
N ASP A 41 -6.22 13.98 -11.97
CA ASP A 41 -7.33 14.64 -11.29
C ASP A 41 -7.66 14.02 -9.93
N LYS A 42 -7.09 12.85 -9.64
CA LYS A 42 -7.30 12.09 -8.40
C LYS A 42 -5.98 11.86 -7.66
N PRO A 43 -6.02 11.73 -6.32
CA PRO A 43 -4.84 11.30 -5.57
C PRO A 43 -4.37 9.92 -6.01
N THR A 44 -3.06 9.71 -5.99
CA THR A 44 -2.44 8.42 -6.34
C THR A 44 -3.05 7.22 -5.61
N PRO A 45 -3.35 7.28 -4.29
CA PRO A 45 -4.02 6.17 -3.61
C PRO A 45 -5.37 5.81 -4.22
N ARG A 46 -6.14 6.80 -4.66
CA ARG A 46 -7.43 6.52 -5.29
C ARG A 46 -7.28 5.83 -6.64
N ILE A 47 -6.27 6.22 -7.40
CA ILE A 47 -5.95 5.56 -8.68
C ILE A 47 -5.57 4.10 -8.46
N VAL A 48 -4.74 3.81 -7.46
CA VAL A 48 -4.34 2.45 -7.10
C VAL A 48 -5.56 1.60 -6.71
N LEU A 49 -6.41 2.13 -5.85
CA LEU A 49 -7.64 1.41 -5.42
C LEU A 49 -8.59 1.17 -6.58
N ASP A 50 -8.73 2.10 -7.50
CA ASP A 50 -9.54 1.92 -8.71
C ASP A 50 -8.97 0.82 -9.62
N ILE A 51 -7.65 0.72 -9.76
CA ILE A 51 -6.98 -0.35 -10.51
C ILE A 51 -7.27 -1.71 -9.88
N LEU A 52 -7.23 -1.80 -8.56
CA LEU A 52 -7.43 -3.05 -7.83
C LEU A 52 -8.91 -3.44 -7.72
N GLY A 53 -9.82 -2.60 -8.17
CA GLY A 53 -11.26 -2.86 -8.10
C GLY A 53 -11.85 -2.75 -6.71
N ALA A 54 -11.22 -1.98 -5.82
CA ALA A 54 -11.73 -1.75 -4.48
C ALA A 54 -13.08 -1.03 -4.52
N ASP A 55 -13.96 -1.37 -3.56
CA ASP A 55 -15.25 -0.72 -3.41
C ASP A 55 -15.05 0.78 -3.19
N PRO A 56 -15.63 1.65 -4.06
CA PRO A 56 -15.50 3.11 -3.91
C PRO A 56 -16.06 3.64 -2.59
N ASN A 57 -16.98 2.91 -1.95
CA ASN A 57 -17.58 3.27 -0.67
C ASN A 57 -16.79 2.79 0.53
N GLN A 58 -15.75 1.98 0.33
CA GLN A 58 -14.88 1.54 1.40
C GLN A 58 -14.06 2.72 1.92
N ASP A 59 -14.26 3.06 3.18
CA ASP A 59 -13.53 4.12 3.86
C ASP A 59 -13.11 3.64 5.26
N PRO A 60 -11.98 2.91 5.37
CA PRO A 60 -11.51 2.42 6.65
C PRO A 60 -11.11 3.56 7.56
N GLU A 61 -11.27 3.34 8.86
CA GLU A 61 -10.82 4.29 9.86
C GLU A 61 -9.30 4.45 9.83
N PRO A 62 -8.79 5.68 9.88
CA PRO A 62 -7.35 5.89 9.96
C PRO A 62 -6.81 5.43 11.31
N LEU A 63 -5.70 4.71 11.27
CA LEU A 63 -4.98 4.24 12.43
C LEU A 63 -3.74 5.09 12.66
N SER A 64 -3.52 5.50 13.91
CA SER A 64 -2.34 6.26 14.30
C SER A 64 -1.10 5.37 14.34
N PHE A 65 0.01 5.88 13.84
CA PHE A 65 1.30 5.19 13.93
C PHE A 65 2.45 6.20 14.08
N GLN A 66 3.57 5.72 14.62
CA GLN A 66 4.78 6.51 14.72
C GLN A 66 5.54 6.45 13.42
N SER A 67 5.84 7.61 12.87
CA SER A 67 6.58 7.76 11.62
C SER A 67 7.98 8.32 11.84
N LEU A 68 8.81 8.24 10.81
CA LEU A 68 10.09 8.94 10.76
C LEU A 68 9.84 10.41 10.46
N GLY A 69 10.39 11.26 11.31
CA GLY A 69 10.24 12.70 11.16
C GLY A 69 10.60 13.42 12.44
N GLU A 70 10.59 14.72 12.38
CA GLU A 70 10.86 15.59 13.53
C GLU A 70 9.59 16.30 13.96
N GLY A 71 9.44 16.51 15.26
CA GLY A 71 8.31 17.24 15.83
C GLY A 71 6.97 16.60 15.47
N ALA A 72 6.06 17.38 14.94
CA ALA A 72 4.71 16.94 14.59
C ALA A 72 4.68 15.84 13.51
N LYS A 73 5.73 15.70 12.71
CA LYS A 73 5.83 14.67 11.67
C LYS A 73 6.14 13.27 12.21
N GLN A 74 6.48 13.14 13.50
CA GLN A 74 6.65 11.84 14.15
C GLN A 74 5.34 11.05 14.25
N HIS A 75 4.21 11.72 14.17
CA HIS A 75 2.90 11.08 14.16
C HIS A 75 2.29 11.13 12.77
N ASN A 76 1.70 10.04 12.39
CA ASN A 76 0.99 9.93 11.12
C ASN A 76 -0.25 9.07 11.30
N MET A 77 -1.14 9.17 10.35
CA MET A 77 -2.34 8.34 10.26
C MET A 77 -2.28 7.53 8.97
N GLY A 78 -2.70 6.29 9.04
CA GLY A 78 -2.74 5.40 7.88
C GLY A 78 -4.06 4.69 7.75
N LYS A 79 -4.53 4.53 6.52
CA LYS A 79 -5.68 3.69 6.18
C LYS A 79 -5.22 2.41 5.52
N VAL A 80 -5.83 1.29 5.90
CA VAL A 80 -5.53 -0.03 5.35
C VAL A 80 -6.73 -0.54 4.57
N TYR A 81 -6.51 -0.80 3.30
CA TYR A 81 -7.48 -1.43 2.41
C TYR A 81 -7.01 -2.84 2.10
N SER A 82 -7.93 -3.79 2.01
CA SER A 82 -7.60 -5.16 1.64
C SER A 82 -8.69 -5.76 0.76
N GLY A 83 -8.32 -6.74 -0.03
CA GLY A 83 -9.22 -7.42 -0.94
C GLY A 83 -8.50 -8.42 -1.82
N LEU A 84 -9.18 -8.85 -2.88
CA LEU A 84 -8.65 -9.77 -3.88
C LEU A 84 -8.56 -9.04 -5.22
N TYR A 85 -7.39 -9.10 -5.82
CA TYR A 85 -7.13 -8.54 -7.14
C TYR A 85 -7.17 -9.64 -8.19
N GLU A 86 -8.03 -9.45 -9.19
CA GLU A 86 -8.17 -10.39 -10.31
C GLU A 86 -7.55 -9.80 -11.57
N THR A 87 -6.64 -10.53 -12.18
CA THR A 87 -6.02 -10.14 -13.45
C THR A 87 -5.59 -11.38 -14.23
N ASN A 88 -5.94 -11.46 -15.51
CA ASN A 88 -5.51 -12.53 -16.43
C ASN A 88 -5.71 -13.96 -15.87
N GLY A 89 -6.83 -14.21 -15.20
CA GLY A 89 -7.13 -15.51 -14.58
C GLY A 89 -6.43 -15.77 -13.25
N HIS A 90 -5.64 -14.82 -12.74
CA HIS A 90 -5.01 -14.88 -11.42
C HIS A 90 -5.83 -14.11 -10.40
N VAL A 91 -5.95 -14.66 -9.19
CA VAL A 91 -6.58 -14.02 -8.04
C VAL A 91 -5.56 -13.93 -6.92
N VAL A 92 -5.15 -12.72 -6.57
CA VAL A 92 -4.10 -12.46 -5.60
C VAL A 92 -4.62 -11.53 -4.51
N PRO A 93 -4.45 -11.87 -3.22
CA PRO A 93 -4.79 -10.95 -2.15
C PRO A 93 -3.93 -9.69 -2.22
N TYR A 94 -4.55 -8.56 -1.90
CA TYR A 94 -3.85 -7.30 -1.83
C TYR A 94 -4.07 -6.60 -0.50
N MET A 95 -3.11 -5.75 -0.15
CA MET A 95 -3.21 -4.79 0.94
C MET A 95 -2.65 -3.46 0.46
N VAL A 96 -3.41 -2.40 0.65
CA VAL A 96 -2.97 -1.03 0.35
C VAL A 96 -2.91 -0.25 1.65
N LEU A 97 -1.74 0.25 1.96
CA LEU A 97 -1.49 1.17 3.07
C LEU A 97 -1.41 2.59 2.52
N VAL A 98 -2.27 3.46 2.99
CA VAL A 98 -2.28 4.86 2.57
C VAL A 98 -1.94 5.74 3.76
N LYS A 99 -0.84 6.45 3.69
CA LYS A 99 -0.50 7.46 4.68
C LYS A 99 -1.34 8.70 4.42
N VAL A 100 -2.23 9.02 5.33
CA VAL A 100 -3.20 10.10 5.12
C VAL A 100 -2.85 11.37 5.88
N GLY A 101 -1.94 11.30 6.84
CA GLY A 101 -1.60 12.46 7.66
C GLY A 101 -2.65 12.80 8.69
N LYS A 102 -2.36 13.84 9.46
CA LYS A 102 -3.28 14.42 10.41
C LYS A 102 -4.21 15.42 9.71
N PRO A 103 -5.40 15.68 10.25
CA PRO A 103 -6.31 16.67 9.67
C PRO A 103 -5.73 18.08 9.53
N THR A 104 -4.66 18.38 10.27
CA THR A 104 -3.97 19.67 10.24
C THR A 104 -2.96 19.81 9.11
N GLU A 105 -2.58 18.71 8.47
CA GLU A 105 -1.59 18.72 7.38
C GLU A 105 -2.25 19.18 6.09
N ARG A 106 -1.74 20.25 5.51
CA ARG A 106 -2.31 20.87 4.30
C ARG A 106 -1.49 20.59 3.04
N GLN A 107 -0.18 20.50 3.19
CA GLN A 107 0.72 20.22 2.07
C GLN A 107 1.19 18.76 2.14
N ARG A 108 0.96 18.01 1.07
CA ARG A 108 1.37 16.62 0.94
C ARG A 108 1.02 15.80 2.19
N PRO A 109 -0.27 15.74 2.60
CA PRO A 109 -0.65 15.12 3.85
C PRO A 109 -0.24 13.65 3.90
N GLY A 110 0.36 13.24 5.01
CA GLY A 110 0.83 11.89 5.25
C GLY A 110 2.18 11.54 4.63
N ASN A 111 2.75 12.41 3.81
CA ASN A 111 4.07 12.14 3.20
C ASN A 111 5.17 12.19 4.27
N ARG A 112 5.95 11.11 4.39
CA ARG A 112 7.08 10.96 5.33
C ARG A 112 8.32 10.39 4.67
N GLY A 113 8.23 10.12 3.36
CA GLY A 113 9.34 9.61 2.57
C GLY A 113 9.37 8.09 2.47
N LYS A 114 10.19 7.63 1.53
CA LYS A 114 10.34 6.22 1.18
C LYS A 114 10.90 5.38 2.33
N ARG A 115 11.83 5.94 3.10
CA ARG A 115 12.45 5.23 4.24
C ARG A 115 11.42 4.90 5.32
N ASP A 116 10.52 5.82 5.61
CA ASP A 116 9.41 5.59 6.53
C ASP A 116 8.48 4.47 6.03
N SER A 117 8.19 4.42 4.74
CA SER A 117 7.40 3.35 4.14
C SER A 117 8.08 1.98 4.29
N GLN A 118 9.40 1.93 4.12
CA GLN A 118 10.16 0.69 4.28
C GLN A 118 10.12 0.19 5.73
N ILE A 119 10.27 1.09 6.69
CA ILE A 119 10.19 0.74 8.13
C ILE A 119 8.77 0.29 8.48
N MET A 120 7.75 0.95 7.97
CA MET A 120 6.35 0.55 8.17
C MET A 120 6.11 -0.88 7.68
N LEU A 121 6.61 -1.21 6.48
CA LEU A 121 6.50 -2.56 5.92
C LEU A 121 7.22 -3.58 6.79
N MET A 122 8.44 -3.29 7.23
CA MET A 122 9.21 -4.19 8.10
C MET A 122 8.51 -4.43 9.44
N ASN A 123 7.96 -3.38 10.05
CA ASN A 123 7.20 -3.51 11.28
C ASN A 123 5.93 -4.35 11.09
N PHE A 124 5.26 -4.19 9.98
CA PHE A 124 4.11 -5.03 9.63
C PHE A 124 4.52 -6.50 9.52
N LEU A 125 5.55 -6.81 8.75
CA LEU A 125 6.02 -8.18 8.56
C LEU A 125 6.48 -8.83 9.87
N ASN A 126 7.09 -8.06 10.77
CA ASN A 126 7.50 -8.54 12.09
C ASN A 126 6.32 -8.84 13.02
N LYS A 127 5.20 -8.17 12.85
CA LYS A 127 4.00 -8.36 13.67
C LYS A 127 3.06 -9.43 13.14
N VAL A 128 3.16 -9.77 11.88
CA VAL A 128 2.37 -10.84 11.27
C VAL A 128 2.91 -12.18 11.78
N ARG A 129 2.24 -12.75 12.77
CA ARG A 129 2.54 -14.08 13.36
C ARG A 129 1.60 -15.12 12.78
N PRO A 130 1.84 -16.35 13.01
CA PRO A 130 2.98 -17.25 12.96
C PRO A 130 3.18 -17.97 11.64
N PRO A 131 2.32 -17.90 10.62
CA PRO A 131 2.60 -18.68 9.40
C PRO A 131 3.91 -18.32 8.73
N LEU A 132 4.31 -17.05 8.83
CA LEU A 132 5.57 -16.57 8.26
C LEU A 132 6.81 -17.08 9.00
N LEU A 133 6.73 -17.25 10.31
CA LEU A 133 7.83 -17.79 11.10
C LEU A 133 8.10 -19.26 10.80
N PHE A 134 7.06 -20.02 10.48
CA PHE A 134 7.20 -21.42 10.07
C PHE A 134 7.68 -21.56 8.64
N LEU A 135 7.38 -20.60 7.78
CA LEU A 135 7.74 -20.65 6.37
C LEU A 135 9.16 -20.18 6.08
N THR A 136 9.76 -19.38 6.97
CA THR A 136 11.09 -18.83 6.77
C THR A 136 11.90 -18.74 8.06
N PRO A 137 12.21 -19.88 8.71
CA PRO A 137 12.95 -19.87 9.99
C PRO A 137 14.37 -19.35 9.89
N HIS A 138 14.89 -19.15 8.70
CA HIS A 138 16.27 -18.75 8.45
C HIS A 138 16.46 -17.29 8.00
N TRP A 139 15.39 -16.52 7.87
CA TRP A 139 15.46 -15.16 7.32
C TRP A 139 15.32 -14.04 8.36
N PHE A 140 15.11 -14.42 9.60
CA PHE A 140 14.96 -13.47 10.71
C PHE A 140 15.78 -13.87 11.92
#